data_6b423c1a1636ba36c01bdf1ae98daa37
#
_entry.id   6b423c1a1636ba36c01bdf1ae98daa37
#
_cell.length_a   1.000
_cell.length_b   1.000
_cell.length_c   1.000
_cell.angle_alpha   90.00
_cell.angle_beta   90.00
_cell.angle_gamma   90.00
#
_symmetry.space_group_name_H-M   'P 1'
#
loop_
_entity.id
_entity.type
_entity.pdbx_description
1 polymer ?
#
loop_
_entity_poly.entity_id
_entity_poly.type
_entity_poly.pdbx_seq_one_letter_code
_entity_poly.pdbx_strand_id
1 'polypeptide(L)'
;VRSERRLMEQVTYNMLFRWFIGLSMDAPVWDVTVFTKNRDRLLRGEVAGKFFAAVLADPRVKPLLSPEHFSVDGTLIESWASMKSFRPKDGSGAPPGPGRNGERDFHGEKRSNETHASKTDPDARLARKSNGQASKLSYAGHVVMENRHGLAVAATTTRATGTAERDAGKAMMAGLDRAPRSMLGADKDYDTRDFVAAMRGLGVTPHVAQHKNGRRSAIDGRTTRHPGYAVSQRIRKRIEEVFGWGKEIGGMRRTLLRGLERVGWGFTLRVAAYNLIRLPKLLAAPA
;
A
#
# COMPACT_ATOMS: atom_id res chain seq x y z
N VAL A 1 -14.78 -1.41 13.16
CA VAL A 1 -14.22 -0.66 14.30
C VAL A 1 -13.01 0.12 13.84
N ARG A 2 -12.94 1.44 14.10
CA ARG A 2 -11.91 2.34 13.54
C ARG A 2 -10.90 2.85 14.57
N SER A 3 -11.05 2.50 15.85
CA SER A 3 -10.09 2.89 16.89
C SER A 3 -9.99 1.81 17.96
N GLU A 4 -8.82 1.73 18.62
CA GLU A 4 -8.56 0.80 19.71
C GLU A 4 -9.53 1.02 20.88
N ARG A 5 -9.86 2.28 21.19
CA ARG A 5 -10.85 2.59 22.24
C ARG A 5 -12.24 2.05 21.91
N ARG A 6 -12.72 2.26 20.66
CA ARG A 6 -14.00 1.67 20.21
C ARG A 6 -13.96 0.15 20.14
N LEU A 7 -12.80 -0.43 19.87
CA LEU A 7 -12.65 -1.87 19.94
C LEU A 7 -12.85 -2.37 21.37
N MET A 8 -12.28 -1.70 22.36
CA MET A 8 -12.47 -2.05 23.77
C MET A 8 -13.93 -1.92 24.19
N GLU A 9 -14.63 -0.86 23.79
CA GLU A 9 -16.07 -0.73 24.01
C GLU A 9 -16.83 -1.92 23.42
N GLN A 10 -16.56 -2.30 22.16
CA GLN A 10 -17.21 -3.45 21.55
C GLN A 10 -16.88 -4.76 22.28
N VAL A 11 -15.64 -4.96 22.65
CA VAL A 11 -15.24 -6.16 23.43
C VAL A 11 -15.92 -6.19 24.81
N THR A 12 -16.23 -5.03 25.39
CA THR A 12 -16.94 -4.96 26.68
C THR A 12 -18.40 -5.40 26.57
N TYR A 13 -19.11 -4.97 25.53
CA TYR A 13 -20.57 -5.15 25.43
C TYR A 13 -21.02 -6.20 24.42
N ASN A 14 -20.20 -6.51 23.41
CA ASN A 14 -20.61 -7.34 22.29
C ASN A 14 -20.08 -8.77 22.44
N MET A 15 -20.99 -9.70 22.65
CA MET A 15 -20.67 -11.11 22.84
C MET A 15 -19.97 -11.75 21.64
N LEU A 16 -20.30 -11.29 20.39
CA LEU A 16 -19.64 -11.78 19.19
C LEU A 16 -18.14 -11.44 19.18
N PHE A 17 -17.79 -10.23 19.60
CA PHE A 17 -16.37 -9.84 19.73
C PHE A 17 -15.67 -10.62 20.82
N ARG A 18 -16.31 -10.85 21.98
CA ARG A 18 -15.76 -11.67 23.07
C ARG A 18 -15.52 -13.10 22.62
N TRP A 19 -16.51 -13.70 22.00
CA TRP A 19 -16.40 -15.05 21.43
C TRP A 19 -15.27 -15.15 20.39
N PHE A 20 -15.19 -14.20 19.46
CA PHE A 20 -14.17 -14.20 18.40
C PHE A 20 -12.74 -14.15 18.94
N ILE A 21 -12.51 -13.40 20.02
CA ILE A 21 -11.17 -13.30 20.66
C ILE A 21 -10.94 -14.35 21.76
N GLY A 22 -11.89 -15.24 22.01
CA GLY A 22 -11.78 -16.28 23.01
C GLY A 22 -11.90 -15.77 24.45
N LEU A 23 -12.61 -14.66 24.69
CA LEU A 23 -12.82 -14.09 26.01
C LEU A 23 -14.15 -14.57 26.59
N SER A 24 -14.15 -15.14 27.81
CA SER A 24 -15.40 -15.54 28.48
C SER A 24 -16.27 -14.34 28.83
N MET A 25 -17.57 -14.57 29.12
CA MET A 25 -18.54 -13.49 29.32
C MET A 25 -18.22 -12.62 30.55
N ASP A 26 -17.66 -13.20 31.59
CA ASP A 26 -17.31 -12.60 32.87
C ASP A 26 -15.85 -12.15 32.96
N ALA A 27 -15.00 -12.53 31.98
CA ALA A 27 -13.61 -12.14 32.00
C ALA A 27 -13.43 -10.62 31.85
N PRO A 28 -12.55 -9.98 32.61
CA PRO A 28 -12.26 -8.57 32.48
C PRO A 28 -11.64 -8.24 31.12
N VAL A 29 -12.07 -7.13 30.53
CA VAL A 29 -11.46 -6.60 29.32
C VAL A 29 -10.24 -5.77 29.70
N TRP A 30 -9.14 -5.92 28.96
CA TRP A 30 -7.91 -5.18 29.20
C TRP A 30 -8.05 -3.70 28.82
N ASP A 31 -7.17 -2.87 29.37
CA ASP A 31 -7.12 -1.43 29.06
C ASP A 31 -6.56 -1.15 27.67
N VAL A 32 -6.98 -0.05 27.05
CA VAL A 32 -6.55 0.36 25.73
C VAL A 32 -5.03 0.57 25.61
N THR A 33 -4.34 0.89 26.72
CA THR A 33 -2.88 1.07 26.74
C THR A 33 -2.11 -0.21 26.44
N VAL A 34 -2.74 -1.39 26.58
CA VAL A 34 -2.15 -2.69 26.22
C VAL A 34 -1.76 -2.70 24.74
N PHE A 35 -2.57 -2.11 23.85
CA PHE A 35 -2.21 -1.98 22.43
C PHE A 35 -0.97 -1.15 22.22
N THR A 36 -0.85 -0.03 22.93
CA THR A 36 0.32 0.85 22.83
C THR A 36 1.58 0.13 23.33
N LYS A 37 1.50 -0.55 24.47
CA LYS A 37 2.63 -1.29 25.07
C LYS A 37 3.10 -2.45 24.19
N ASN A 38 2.18 -3.13 23.51
CA ASN A 38 2.49 -4.30 22.68
C ASN A 38 2.76 -3.99 21.20
N ARG A 39 2.51 -2.77 20.75
CA ARG A 39 2.66 -2.39 19.33
C ARG A 39 4.07 -2.66 18.80
N ASP A 40 5.09 -2.24 19.52
CA ASP A 40 6.48 -2.43 19.12
C ASP A 40 6.90 -3.92 19.17
N ARG A 41 6.30 -4.71 20.08
CA ARG A 41 6.50 -6.17 20.12
C ARG A 41 5.91 -6.86 18.90
N LEU A 42 4.69 -6.47 18.50
CA LEU A 42 4.01 -7.00 17.31
C LEU A 42 4.75 -6.61 16.02
N LEU A 43 5.30 -5.40 15.99
CA LEU A 43 6.10 -4.92 14.87
C LEU A 43 7.39 -5.75 14.73
N ARG A 44 8.18 -5.88 15.82
CA ARG A 44 9.41 -6.69 15.84
C ARG A 44 9.16 -8.17 15.50
N GLY A 45 8.00 -8.71 15.86
CA GLY A 45 7.59 -10.08 15.54
C GLY A 45 7.13 -10.28 14.10
N GLU A 46 7.13 -9.23 13.26
CA GLU A 46 6.64 -9.26 11.87
C GLU A 46 5.22 -9.84 11.71
N VAL A 47 4.40 -9.62 12.73
CA VAL A 47 3.07 -10.27 12.82
C VAL A 47 2.19 -9.95 11.61
N ALA A 48 2.27 -8.74 11.04
CA ALA A 48 1.48 -8.37 9.87
C ALA A 48 1.85 -9.19 8.63
N GLY A 49 3.15 -9.36 8.37
CA GLY A 49 3.66 -10.17 7.26
C GLY A 49 3.31 -11.65 7.44
N LYS A 50 3.54 -12.20 8.64
CA LYS A 50 3.20 -13.58 8.99
C LYS A 50 1.70 -13.84 8.86
N PHE A 51 0.86 -12.92 9.31
CA PHE A 51 -0.60 -13.01 9.18
C PHE A 51 -1.03 -12.99 7.72
N PHE A 52 -0.49 -12.06 6.93
CA PHE A 52 -0.78 -11.99 5.50
C PHE A 52 -0.38 -13.29 4.78
N ALA A 53 0.82 -13.79 5.05
CA ALA A 53 1.29 -15.05 4.50
C ALA A 53 0.41 -16.26 4.93
N ALA A 54 -0.01 -16.31 6.19
CA ALA A 54 -0.90 -17.36 6.69
C ALA A 54 -2.27 -17.34 6.00
N VAL A 55 -2.84 -16.16 5.73
CA VAL A 55 -4.09 -16.03 4.96
C VAL A 55 -3.93 -16.59 3.55
N LEU A 56 -2.82 -16.32 2.87
CA LEU A 56 -2.56 -16.84 1.53
C LEU A 56 -2.24 -18.34 1.51
N ALA A 57 -1.65 -18.86 2.58
CA ALA A 57 -1.29 -20.28 2.72
C ALA A 57 -2.45 -21.17 3.17
N ASP A 58 -3.61 -20.61 3.60
CA ASP A 58 -4.78 -21.39 4.00
C ASP A 58 -5.19 -22.35 2.86
N PRO A 59 -5.38 -23.66 3.15
CA PRO A 59 -5.73 -24.66 2.15
C PRO A 59 -6.98 -24.33 1.32
N ARG A 60 -7.92 -23.56 1.88
CA ARG A 60 -9.13 -23.11 1.18
C ARG A 60 -8.87 -21.90 0.27
N VAL A 61 -7.83 -21.11 0.56
CA VAL A 61 -7.48 -19.90 -0.19
C VAL A 61 -6.51 -20.21 -1.32
N LYS A 62 -5.56 -21.11 -1.07
CA LYS A 62 -4.52 -21.48 -2.03
C LYS A 62 -5.05 -21.84 -3.43
N PRO A 63 -6.14 -22.62 -3.60
CA PRO A 63 -6.72 -22.92 -4.93
C PRO A 63 -7.32 -21.70 -5.64
N LEU A 64 -7.67 -20.64 -4.90
CA LEU A 64 -8.19 -19.40 -5.47
C LEU A 64 -7.09 -18.52 -6.08
N LEU A 65 -5.84 -18.74 -5.71
CA LEU A 65 -4.72 -17.92 -6.18
C LEU A 65 -4.29 -18.39 -7.58
N SER A 66 -4.38 -17.48 -8.56
CA SER A 66 -3.85 -17.75 -9.90
C SER A 66 -2.36 -17.41 -9.96
N PRO A 67 -1.49 -18.36 -10.37
CA PRO A 67 -0.05 -18.07 -10.50
C PRO A 67 0.32 -17.45 -11.86
N GLU A 68 -0.66 -17.16 -12.73
CA GLU A 68 -0.41 -16.84 -14.13
C GLU A 68 -0.53 -15.36 -14.48
N HIS A 69 -1.48 -14.66 -13.87
CA HIS A 69 -1.80 -13.30 -14.28
C HIS A 69 -1.96 -12.37 -13.08
N PHE A 70 -1.14 -11.33 -13.05
CA PHE A 70 -1.06 -10.37 -11.96
C PHE A 70 -1.28 -8.95 -12.44
N SER A 71 -1.62 -8.07 -11.51
CA SER A 71 -1.57 -6.62 -11.67
C SER A 71 -0.73 -6.00 -10.56
N VAL A 72 0.00 -4.95 -10.87
CA VAL A 72 0.75 -4.15 -9.90
C VAL A 72 0.32 -2.70 -9.99
N ASP A 73 0.21 -2.06 -8.83
CA ASP A 73 -0.07 -0.63 -8.74
C ASP A 73 0.33 -0.09 -7.37
N GLY A 74 0.41 1.23 -7.25
CA GLY A 74 0.73 1.95 -6.04
C GLY A 74 -0.32 2.96 -5.63
N THR A 75 -0.26 3.39 -4.38
CA THR A 75 -1.11 4.45 -3.86
C THR A 75 -0.39 5.30 -2.85
N LEU A 76 -0.66 6.60 -2.82
CA LEU A 76 -0.16 7.49 -1.77
C LEU A 76 -0.99 7.33 -0.49
N ILE A 77 -0.29 7.23 0.63
CA ILE A 77 -0.82 7.21 1.99
C ILE A 77 -0.37 8.50 2.67
N GLU A 78 -1.30 9.42 2.94
CA GLU A 78 -0.97 10.68 3.58
C GLU A 78 -0.40 10.44 4.98
N SER A 79 0.73 11.07 5.30
CA SER A 79 1.33 11.04 6.64
C SER A 79 0.51 11.87 7.62
N TRP A 80 0.59 11.52 8.91
CA TRP A 80 0.04 12.35 9.98
C TRP A 80 0.80 13.68 10.17
N ALA A 81 2.05 13.72 9.70
CA ALA A 81 2.90 14.91 9.86
C ALA A 81 2.30 16.13 9.14
N SER A 82 2.28 17.25 9.84
CA SER A 82 1.85 18.53 9.27
C SER A 82 2.90 19.06 8.30
N MET A 83 2.48 19.78 7.26
CA MET A 83 3.36 20.53 6.37
C MET A 83 4.21 21.58 7.11
N LYS A 84 3.77 22.06 8.27
CA LYS A 84 4.56 22.92 9.14
C LYS A 84 5.83 22.25 9.69
N SER A 85 5.85 20.90 9.74
CA SER A 85 7.03 20.13 10.14
C SER A 85 8.06 19.96 9.02
N PHE A 86 7.69 20.25 7.77
CA PHE A 86 8.56 20.12 6.60
C PHE A 86 9.49 21.34 6.52
N ARG A 87 10.72 21.17 6.98
CA ARG A 87 11.69 22.23 7.19
C ARG A 87 13.01 21.92 6.48
N PRO A 88 13.83 22.96 6.20
CA PRO A 88 15.17 22.77 5.68
C PRO A 88 15.99 21.78 6.50
N LYS A 89 16.74 20.93 5.82
CA LYS A 89 17.59 19.90 6.45
C LYS A 89 18.82 20.51 7.13
N ASP A 90 19.30 21.64 6.62
CA ASP A 90 20.45 22.40 7.14
C ASP A 90 20.17 23.18 8.43
N GLY A 91 18.93 23.15 8.90
CA GLY A 91 18.53 23.86 10.10
C GLY A 91 18.28 25.36 9.92
N SER A 92 18.43 25.91 8.70
CA SER A 92 18.30 27.33 8.40
C SER A 92 16.89 27.91 8.60
N GLY A 93 15.89 27.07 8.84
CA GLY A 93 14.52 27.51 9.08
C GLY A 93 14.34 28.23 10.42
N ALA A 94 13.99 29.52 10.42
CA ALA A 94 13.62 30.25 11.61
C ALA A 94 12.58 29.50 12.48
N PRO A 95 12.64 29.56 13.81
CA PRO A 95 11.61 29.01 14.68
C PRO A 95 10.26 29.63 14.32
N PRO A 96 9.13 28.92 14.51
CA PRO A 96 7.81 29.48 14.28
C PRO A 96 7.65 30.69 15.20
N GLY A 97 7.34 31.85 14.61
CA GLY A 97 7.00 33.04 15.38
C GLY A 97 5.81 32.80 16.29
N PRO A 98 5.61 33.66 17.32
CA PRO A 98 4.49 33.53 18.22
C PRO A 98 3.19 33.81 17.45
N GLY A 99 2.39 32.76 17.23
CA GLY A 99 1.09 32.86 16.59
C GLY A 99 0.76 31.70 15.64
N ARG A 100 -0.54 31.54 15.37
CA ARG A 100 -1.08 30.43 14.50
C ARG A 100 -0.59 30.52 13.04
N ASN A 101 -0.22 31.71 12.57
CA ASN A 101 0.22 32.02 11.21
C ASN A 101 1.41 33.00 11.27
N GLY A 102 2.48 32.66 12.01
CA GLY A 102 3.67 33.51 11.97
C GLY A 102 4.03 33.91 10.55
N GLU A 103 4.38 35.15 10.32
CA GLU A 103 4.70 35.77 9.02
C GLU A 103 5.73 34.97 8.24
N ARG A 104 5.26 33.97 7.51
CA ARG A 104 6.04 33.22 6.52
C ARG A 104 5.36 33.37 5.18
N ASP A 105 6.05 34.02 4.29
CA ASP A 105 5.70 33.98 2.88
C ASP A 105 5.94 32.57 2.36
N PHE A 106 4.86 31.78 2.30
CA PHE A 106 4.88 30.44 1.70
C PHE A 106 4.93 30.49 0.16
N HIS A 107 4.80 31.67 -0.46
CA HIS A 107 4.66 31.82 -1.90
C HIS A 107 6.00 31.89 -2.65
N GLY A 108 7.11 32.19 -1.98
CA GLY A 108 8.44 32.32 -2.60
C GLY A 108 9.37 31.13 -2.47
N GLU A 109 9.14 30.22 -1.52
CA GLU A 109 10.09 29.16 -1.19
C GLU A 109 9.79 27.84 -1.93
N LYS A 110 10.67 27.44 -2.85
CA LYS A 110 10.59 26.15 -3.56
C LYS A 110 11.05 25.02 -2.62
N ARG A 111 10.09 24.31 -2.02
CA ARG A 111 10.36 23.17 -1.13
C ARG A 111 10.43 21.87 -1.91
N SER A 112 11.49 21.10 -1.71
CA SER A 112 11.69 19.81 -2.33
C SER A 112 12.18 18.76 -1.30
N ASN A 113 12.09 17.48 -1.65
CA ASN A 113 12.59 16.41 -0.79
C ASN A 113 14.13 16.40 -0.67
N GLU A 114 14.83 17.06 -1.57
CA GLU A 114 16.30 17.22 -1.54
C GLU A 114 16.69 18.20 -0.44
N THR A 115 15.98 19.31 -0.33
CA THR A 115 16.31 20.42 0.57
C THR A 115 15.60 20.36 1.90
N HIS A 116 14.40 19.74 1.95
CA HIS A 116 13.54 19.72 3.14
C HIS A 116 13.23 18.30 3.60
N ALA A 117 12.93 18.14 4.90
CA ALA A 117 12.42 16.92 5.50
C ALA A 117 11.43 17.24 6.62
N SER A 118 10.50 16.35 6.89
CA SER A 118 9.63 16.48 8.07
C SER A 118 10.40 16.16 9.33
N LYS A 119 10.41 17.09 10.30
CA LYS A 119 10.97 16.83 11.64
C LYS A 119 10.11 15.86 12.47
N THR A 120 8.81 15.80 12.18
CA THR A 120 7.86 14.94 12.91
C THR A 120 7.87 13.50 12.37
N ASP A 121 8.11 13.33 11.08
CA ASP A 121 8.09 12.04 10.38
C ASP A 121 9.12 12.06 9.24
N PRO A 122 10.40 11.79 9.55
CA PRO A 122 11.50 11.92 8.59
C PRO A 122 11.43 10.98 7.38
N ASP A 123 10.62 9.91 7.46
CA ASP A 123 10.42 8.98 6.35
C ASP A 123 9.37 9.45 5.35
N ALA A 124 8.43 10.30 5.76
CA ALA A 124 7.44 10.87 4.87
C ALA A 124 8.10 11.78 3.82
N ARG A 125 7.63 11.71 2.58
CA ARG A 125 8.12 12.50 1.46
C ARG A 125 7.01 13.38 0.89
N LEU A 126 7.40 14.55 0.42
CA LEU A 126 6.50 15.42 -0.32
C LEU A 126 6.16 14.76 -1.65
N ALA A 127 4.91 14.42 -1.84
CA ALA A 127 4.43 13.75 -3.05
C ALA A 127 3.06 14.28 -3.46
N ARG A 128 2.75 14.17 -4.76
CA ARG A 128 1.44 14.53 -5.33
C ARG A 128 0.95 13.41 -6.24
N LYS A 129 -0.35 13.20 -6.28
CA LYS A 129 -0.95 12.15 -7.12
C LYS A 129 -0.89 12.50 -8.62
N SER A 130 -1.03 13.78 -8.96
CA SER A 130 -1.00 14.28 -10.35
C SER A 130 -0.60 15.74 -10.40
N ASN A 131 -0.23 16.20 -11.60
CA ASN A 131 0.02 17.62 -11.82
C ASN A 131 -1.25 18.43 -11.51
N GLY A 132 -1.09 19.57 -10.85
CA GLY A 132 -2.20 20.43 -10.42
C GLY A 132 -2.78 20.09 -9.04
N GLN A 133 -2.44 18.94 -8.44
CA GLN A 133 -2.83 18.64 -7.04
C GLN A 133 -1.79 19.13 -6.03
N ALA A 134 -2.28 19.50 -4.83
CA ALA A 134 -1.41 19.89 -3.74
C ALA A 134 -0.49 18.73 -3.33
N SER A 135 0.79 19.04 -3.15
CA SER A 135 1.76 18.10 -2.61
C SER A 135 1.53 17.90 -1.12
N LYS A 136 1.60 16.64 -0.66
CA LYS A 136 1.41 16.25 0.74
C LYS A 136 2.54 15.35 1.19
N LEU A 137 2.88 15.40 2.47
CA LEU A 137 3.77 14.44 3.09
C LEU A 137 3.11 13.07 3.07
N SER A 138 3.73 12.11 2.40
CA SER A 138 3.11 10.81 2.11
C SER A 138 4.14 9.68 2.10
N TYR A 139 3.63 8.48 2.23
CA TYR A 139 4.26 7.22 1.88
C TYR A 139 3.63 6.66 0.61
N ALA A 140 4.28 5.71 -0.02
CA ALA A 140 3.74 4.95 -1.13
C ALA A 140 3.48 3.50 -0.71
N GLY A 141 2.24 3.05 -0.80
CA GLY A 141 1.84 1.66 -0.59
C GLY A 141 1.69 0.97 -1.94
N HIS A 142 2.24 -0.24 -2.07
CA HIS A 142 2.27 -1.00 -3.32
C HIS A 142 1.65 -2.37 -3.10
N VAL A 143 0.91 -2.85 -4.10
CA VAL A 143 0.23 -4.15 -4.08
C VAL A 143 0.49 -4.88 -5.38
N VAL A 144 0.70 -6.19 -5.30
CA VAL A 144 0.50 -7.11 -6.42
C VAL A 144 -0.76 -7.92 -6.15
N MET A 145 -1.65 -7.96 -7.12
CA MET A 145 -2.92 -8.67 -7.08
C MET A 145 -2.92 -9.77 -8.12
N GLU A 146 -3.39 -10.98 -7.77
CA GLU A 146 -3.74 -11.97 -8.76
C GLU A 146 -5.09 -11.61 -9.44
N ASN A 147 -5.21 -11.85 -10.74
CA ASN A 147 -6.31 -11.31 -11.53
C ASN A 147 -7.53 -12.21 -11.70
N ARG A 148 -7.48 -13.47 -11.24
CA ARG A 148 -8.63 -14.40 -11.32
C ARG A 148 -9.73 -13.99 -10.33
N HIS A 149 -9.37 -13.84 -9.07
CA HIS A 149 -10.30 -13.53 -7.98
C HIS A 149 -10.08 -12.14 -7.37
N GLY A 150 -8.99 -11.46 -7.72
CA GLY A 150 -8.65 -10.14 -7.22
C GLY A 150 -8.17 -10.16 -5.77
N LEU A 151 -7.42 -11.19 -5.40
CA LEU A 151 -6.75 -11.29 -4.11
C LEU A 151 -5.37 -10.64 -4.18
N ALA A 152 -5.03 -9.84 -3.19
CA ALA A 152 -3.69 -9.30 -3.06
C ALA A 152 -2.74 -10.44 -2.66
N VAL A 153 -1.62 -10.57 -3.37
CA VAL A 153 -0.62 -11.63 -3.15
C VAL A 153 0.72 -11.11 -2.63
N ALA A 154 0.99 -9.82 -2.82
CA ALA A 154 2.11 -9.13 -2.20
C ALA A 154 1.73 -7.69 -1.85
N ALA A 155 2.31 -7.17 -0.78
CA ALA A 155 2.12 -5.79 -0.33
C ALA A 155 3.40 -5.27 0.31
N THR A 156 3.76 -4.02 -0.01
CA THR A 156 4.88 -3.34 0.62
C THR A 156 4.64 -1.84 0.69
N THR A 157 5.43 -1.14 1.50
CA THR A 157 5.38 0.31 1.64
C THR A 157 6.77 0.89 1.49
N THR A 158 6.88 1.99 0.76
CA THR A 158 8.13 2.71 0.54
C THR A 158 7.99 4.19 0.87
N ARG A 159 9.11 4.89 0.93
CA ARG A 159 9.09 6.36 0.85
C ARG A 159 8.56 6.76 -0.53
N ALA A 160 7.70 7.77 -0.59
CA ALA A 160 7.11 8.24 -1.85
C ALA A 160 8.15 8.99 -2.70
N THR A 161 8.88 8.25 -3.53
CA THR A 161 9.87 8.76 -4.49
C THR A 161 9.38 8.51 -5.92
N GLY A 162 9.99 9.17 -6.91
CA GLY A 162 9.58 9.04 -8.32
C GLY A 162 9.83 7.65 -8.95
N THR A 163 10.65 6.78 -8.32
CA THR A 163 10.93 5.42 -8.80
C THR A 163 10.28 4.34 -7.93
N ALA A 164 9.77 4.71 -6.75
CA ALA A 164 9.32 3.79 -5.71
C ALA A 164 8.35 2.71 -6.20
N GLU A 165 7.40 3.07 -7.06
CA GLU A 165 6.41 2.12 -7.59
C GLU A 165 7.06 1.03 -8.44
N ARG A 166 7.96 1.41 -9.33
CA ARG A 166 8.67 0.48 -10.21
C ARG A 166 9.61 -0.43 -9.42
N ASP A 167 10.33 0.13 -8.46
CA ASP A 167 11.28 -0.62 -7.64
C ASP A 167 10.56 -1.60 -6.71
N ALA A 168 9.46 -1.18 -6.10
CA ALA A 168 8.60 -2.05 -5.32
C ALA A 168 7.96 -3.16 -6.18
N GLY A 169 7.49 -2.82 -7.37
CA GLY A 169 6.93 -3.79 -8.32
C GLY A 169 7.95 -4.86 -8.72
N LYS A 170 9.20 -4.46 -9.02
CA LYS A 170 10.30 -5.39 -9.31
C LYS A 170 10.58 -6.33 -8.13
N ALA A 171 10.71 -5.78 -6.93
CA ALA A 171 11.02 -6.55 -5.72
C ALA A 171 9.89 -7.54 -5.36
N MET A 172 8.64 -7.10 -5.40
CA MET A 172 7.49 -7.97 -5.11
C MET A 172 7.38 -9.11 -6.13
N MET A 173 7.53 -8.81 -7.42
CA MET A 173 7.46 -9.85 -8.47
C MET A 173 8.61 -10.84 -8.40
N ALA A 174 9.80 -10.42 -7.98
CA ALA A 174 10.94 -11.31 -7.78
C ALA A 174 10.73 -12.30 -6.62
N GLY A 175 10.03 -11.89 -5.56
CA GLY A 175 9.74 -12.73 -4.39
C GLY A 175 8.46 -13.57 -4.49
N LEU A 176 7.70 -13.45 -5.58
CA LEU A 176 6.40 -14.13 -5.71
C LEU A 176 6.55 -15.51 -6.34
N ASP A 177 5.89 -16.52 -5.74
CA ASP A 177 5.71 -17.83 -6.36
C ASP A 177 4.69 -17.70 -7.51
N ARG A 178 5.11 -18.03 -8.74
CA ARG A 178 4.34 -17.83 -9.96
C ARG A 178 4.67 -18.84 -11.05
N ALA A 179 3.73 -19.04 -11.96
CA ALA A 179 3.94 -19.90 -13.11
C ALA A 179 5.03 -19.34 -14.06
N PRO A 180 5.77 -20.19 -14.74
CA PRO A 180 6.61 -19.79 -15.87
C PRO A 180 5.79 -18.98 -16.89
N ARG A 181 6.35 -17.90 -17.44
CA ARG A 181 5.70 -17.00 -18.41
C ARG A 181 4.42 -16.33 -17.88
N SER A 182 4.34 -16.11 -16.58
CA SER A 182 3.25 -15.31 -15.99
C SER A 182 3.18 -13.92 -16.62
N MET A 183 2.03 -13.26 -16.51
CA MET A 183 1.78 -11.93 -17.08
C MET A 183 1.59 -10.91 -15.96
N LEU A 184 2.08 -9.69 -16.17
CA LEU A 184 1.91 -8.57 -15.24
C LEU A 184 1.26 -7.37 -15.93
N GLY A 185 0.03 -7.04 -15.58
CA GLY A 185 -0.64 -5.80 -15.96
C GLY A 185 -0.16 -4.63 -15.10
N ALA A 186 0.25 -3.54 -15.74
CA ALA A 186 0.66 -2.31 -15.06
C ALA A 186 0.24 -1.07 -15.85
N ASP A 187 0.21 0.08 -15.18
CA ASP A 187 -0.13 1.34 -15.84
C ASP A 187 1.07 1.93 -16.63
N LYS A 188 0.85 3.10 -17.25
CA LYS A 188 1.87 3.76 -18.10
C LYS A 188 3.10 4.25 -17.33
N ASP A 189 3.00 4.43 -16.01
CA ASP A 189 4.13 4.92 -15.21
C ASP A 189 5.18 3.83 -15.01
N TYR A 190 4.80 2.56 -15.23
CA TYR A 190 5.71 1.42 -15.32
C TYR A 190 6.34 1.23 -16.73
N ASP A 191 5.95 2.01 -17.75
CA ASP A 191 6.49 1.90 -19.11
C ASP A 191 7.89 2.50 -19.20
N THR A 192 8.85 1.83 -18.62
CA THR A 192 10.28 2.16 -18.66
C THR A 192 11.10 0.96 -19.13
N ARG A 193 12.21 1.22 -19.83
CA ARG A 193 13.11 0.16 -20.33
C ARG A 193 13.59 -0.74 -19.19
N ASP A 194 13.98 -0.14 -18.08
CA ASP A 194 14.48 -0.85 -16.90
C ASP A 194 13.42 -1.79 -16.31
N PHE A 195 12.19 -1.30 -16.09
CA PHE A 195 11.11 -2.15 -15.56
C PHE A 195 10.74 -3.29 -16.50
N VAL A 196 10.59 -2.99 -17.79
CA VAL A 196 10.26 -4.00 -18.81
C VAL A 196 11.37 -5.05 -18.94
N ALA A 197 12.65 -4.65 -18.91
CA ALA A 197 13.78 -5.57 -18.94
C ALA A 197 13.82 -6.44 -17.68
N ALA A 198 13.61 -5.86 -16.50
CA ALA A 198 13.56 -6.59 -15.23
C ALA A 198 12.45 -7.65 -15.23
N MET A 199 11.23 -7.31 -15.67
CA MET A 199 10.13 -8.28 -15.77
C MET A 199 10.46 -9.43 -16.73
N ARG A 200 11.01 -9.12 -17.91
CA ARG A 200 11.45 -10.14 -18.87
C ARG A 200 12.56 -11.02 -18.31
N GLY A 201 13.51 -10.46 -17.58
CA GLY A 201 14.58 -11.19 -16.88
C GLY A 201 14.02 -12.17 -15.82
N LEU A 202 12.91 -11.83 -15.20
CA LEU A 202 12.18 -12.70 -14.28
C LEU A 202 11.29 -13.74 -15.00
N GLY A 203 11.26 -13.79 -16.34
CA GLY A 203 10.35 -14.65 -17.11
C GLY A 203 8.89 -14.20 -17.09
N VAL A 204 8.63 -12.95 -16.72
CA VAL A 204 7.29 -12.35 -16.68
C VAL A 204 7.03 -11.56 -17.96
N THR A 205 5.88 -11.75 -18.59
CA THR A 205 5.45 -10.95 -19.74
C THR A 205 4.84 -9.63 -19.26
N PRO A 206 5.49 -8.48 -19.53
CA PRO A 206 5.03 -7.18 -19.05
C PRO A 206 3.90 -6.65 -19.93
N HIS A 207 2.66 -6.72 -19.49
CA HIS A 207 1.51 -6.07 -20.10
C HIS A 207 1.33 -4.64 -19.56
N VAL A 208 2.32 -3.80 -19.76
CA VAL A 208 2.32 -2.40 -19.31
C VAL A 208 1.59 -1.52 -20.31
N ALA A 209 0.77 -0.58 -19.85
CA ALA A 209 0.13 0.40 -20.71
C ALA A 209 1.18 1.30 -21.38
N GLN A 210 1.11 1.44 -22.70
CA GLN A 210 2.07 2.23 -23.46
C GLN A 210 1.98 3.72 -23.14
N HIS A 211 3.12 4.34 -22.96
CA HIS A 211 3.24 5.79 -22.92
C HIS A 211 3.21 6.34 -24.34
N LYS A 212 2.12 7.02 -24.70
CA LYS A 212 1.90 7.50 -26.09
C LYS A 212 2.38 8.94 -26.34
N ASN A 213 2.65 9.69 -25.26
CA ASN A 213 2.96 11.11 -25.34
C ASN A 213 4.42 11.38 -24.98
N GLY A 214 5.17 12.00 -25.88
CA GLY A 214 6.49 12.59 -25.62
C GLY A 214 7.68 11.64 -25.58
N ARG A 215 7.49 10.30 -25.52
CA ARG A 215 8.59 9.31 -25.57
C ARG A 215 8.16 8.00 -26.21
N ARG A 216 9.14 7.27 -26.73
CA ARG A 216 8.91 5.91 -27.24
C ARG A 216 8.64 4.95 -26.08
N SER A 217 7.56 4.18 -26.15
CA SER A 217 7.23 3.11 -25.21
C SER A 217 8.30 2.02 -25.20
N ALA A 218 8.56 1.43 -24.05
CA ALA A 218 9.38 0.24 -23.90
C ALA A 218 8.63 -1.04 -24.30
N ILE A 219 7.31 -0.98 -24.42
CA ILE A 219 6.45 -2.07 -24.90
C ILE A 219 6.27 -1.95 -26.42
N ASP A 220 6.60 -3.00 -27.13
CA ASP A 220 6.52 -3.08 -28.60
C ASP A 220 5.32 -3.92 -29.08
N GLY A 221 5.17 -3.98 -30.43
CA GLY A 221 4.10 -4.71 -31.10
C GLY A 221 4.09 -6.22 -30.82
N ARG A 222 5.18 -6.83 -30.37
CA ARG A 222 5.21 -8.24 -29.99
C ARG A 222 4.32 -8.50 -28.77
N THR A 223 4.25 -7.54 -27.84
CA THR A 223 3.38 -7.60 -26.67
C THR A 223 1.96 -7.11 -27.00
N THR A 224 1.82 -5.95 -27.65
CA THR A 224 0.52 -5.28 -27.79
C THR A 224 -0.42 -5.97 -28.79
N ARG A 225 0.13 -6.73 -29.75
CA ARG A 225 -0.68 -7.50 -30.72
C ARG A 225 -1.27 -8.80 -30.12
N HIS A 226 -0.76 -9.24 -28.96
CA HIS A 226 -1.28 -10.43 -28.30
C HIS A 226 -2.65 -10.15 -27.68
N PRO A 227 -3.70 -10.99 -27.91
CA PRO A 227 -5.04 -10.77 -27.37
C PRO A 227 -5.06 -10.59 -25.84
N GLY A 228 -4.20 -11.30 -25.11
CA GLY A 228 -4.06 -11.21 -23.67
C GLY A 228 -3.63 -9.83 -23.18
N TYR A 229 -2.98 -9.00 -24.01
CA TYR A 229 -2.60 -7.64 -23.63
C TYR A 229 -3.84 -6.77 -23.38
N ALA A 230 -4.81 -6.78 -24.28
CA ALA A 230 -6.06 -6.02 -24.12
C ALA A 230 -6.85 -6.49 -22.90
N VAL A 231 -6.88 -7.79 -22.64
CA VAL A 231 -7.50 -8.38 -21.45
C VAL A 231 -6.80 -7.88 -20.18
N SER A 232 -5.48 -7.93 -20.13
CA SER A 232 -4.69 -7.44 -18.99
C SER A 232 -4.95 -5.97 -18.72
N GLN A 233 -5.00 -5.12 -19.76
CA GLN A 233 -5.25 -3.68 -19.60
C GLN A 233 -6.65 -3.38 -19.05
N ARG A 234 -7.63 -4.21 -19.29
CA ARG A 234 -8.98 -4.11 -18.72
C ARG A 234 -9.01 -4.59 -17.27
N ILE A 235 -8.45 -5.78 -17.02
CA ILE A 235 -8.55 -6.46 -15.73
C ILE A 235 -7.68 -5.76 -14.67
N ARG A 236 -6.53 -5.20 -15.04
CA ARG A 236 -5.62 -4.52 -14.08
C ARG A 236 -6.30 -3.45 -13.23
N LYS A 237 -7.35 -2.82 -13.77
CA LYS A 237 -8.11 -1.81 -13.04
C LYS A 237 -8.77 -2.35 -11.76
N ARG A 238 -8.95 -3.67 -11.65
CA ARG A 238 -9.48 -4.29 -10.43
C ARG A 238 -8.62 -4.01 -9.19
N ILE A 239 -7.32 -3.76 -9.36
CA ILE A 239 -6.44 -3.42 -8.24
C ILE A 239 -6.88 -2.14 -7.50
N GLU A 240 -7.58 -1.24 -8.18
CA GLU A 240 -8.15 -0.04 -7.58
C GLU A 240 -9.17 -0.36 -6.47
N GLU A 241 -9.80 -1.55 -6.49
CA GLU A 241 -10.70 -2.01 -5.44
C GLU A 241 -9.99 -2.14 -4.08
N VAL A 242 -8.75 -2.65 -4.06
CA VAL A 242 -7.92 -2.74 -2.84
C VAL A 242 -7.70 -1.35 -2.25
N PHE A 243 -7.30 -0.41 -3.10
CA PHE A 243 -7.01 0.95 -2.65
C PHE A 243 -8.27 1.72 -2.28
N GLY A 244 -9.35 1.55 -3.02
CA GLY A 244 -10.66 2.14 -2.72
C GLY A 244 -11.16 1.67 -1.36
N TRP A 245 -11.25 0.36 -1.15
CA TRP A 245 -11.62 -0.21 0.14
C TRP A 245 -10.68 0.23 1.27
N GLY A 246 -9.37 0.17 1.01
CA GLY A 246 -8.35 0.56 1.98
C GLY A 246 -8.48 2.02 2.42
N LYS A 247 -8.78 2.94 1.51
CA LYS A 247 -8.93 4.37 1.80
C LYS A 247 -10.26 4.71 2.48
N GLU A 248 -11.36 4.09 2.07
CA GLU A 248 -12.68 4.42 2.60
C GLU A 248 -12.98 3.68 3.91
N ILE A 249 -12.67 2.38 3.97
CA ILE A 249 -13.01 1.51 5.11
C ILE A 249 -11.77 1.20 5.95
N GLY A 250 -10.65 0.86 5.31
CA GLY A 250 -9.41 0.46 5.98
C GLY A 250 -8.64 1.61 6.65
N GLY A 251 -9.06 2.87 6.50
CA GLY A 251 -8.38 4.03 7.10
C GLY A 251 -6.99 4.32 6.53
N MET A 252 -6.74 3.94 5.26
CA MET A 252 -5.45 4.13 4.59
C MET A 252 -5.32 5.49 3.88
N ARG A 253 -6.34 6.33 3.88
CA ARG A 253 -6.27 7.66 3.26
C ARG A 253 -5.20 8.51 3.94
N ARG A 254 -5.17 8.47 5.27
CA ARG A 254 -4.19 9.13 6.11
C ARG A 254 -3.80 8.21 7.28
N THR A 255 -2.51 7.95 7.44
CA THR A 255 -2.03 7.09 8.52
C THR A 255 -1.82 7.88 9.81
N LEU A 256 -2.14 7.26 10.96
CA LEU A 256 -1.80 7.76 12.29
C LEU A 256 -0.42 7.26 12.76
N LEU A 257 0.15 6.30 12.04
CA LEU A 257 1.46 5.74 12.32
C LEU A 257 2.56 6.62 11.71
N ARG A 258 3.73 6.62 12.33
CA ARG A 258 4.92 7.36 11.88
C ARG A 258 6.07 6.39 11.68
N GLY A 259 6.92 6.71 10.72
CA GLY A 259 8.04 5.87 10.31
C GLY A 259 7.62 4.76 9.35
N LEU A 260 8.50 4.48 8.38
CA LEU A 260 8.23 3.57 7.27
C LEU A 260 7.82 2.17 7.74
N GLU A 261 8.50 1.65 8.73
CA GLU A 261 8.28 0.31 9.28
C GLU A 261 6.86 0.15 9.86
N ARG A 262 6.43 1.09 10.71
CA ARG A 262 5.09 1.04 11.32
C ARG A 262 3.98 1.28 10.30
N VAL A 263 4.20 2.18 9.35
CA VAL A 263 3.25 2.42 8.26
C VAL A 263 3.13 1.18 7.38
N GLY A 264 4.25 0.53 7.05
CA GLY A 264 4.29 -0.71 6.29
C GLY A 264 3.55 -1.85 6.99
N TRP A 265 3.79 -2.04 8.28
CA TRP A 265 3.07 -3.00 9.11
C TRP A 265 1.54 -2.76 9.05
N GLY A 266 1.12 -1.51 9.25
CA GLY A 266 -0.29 -1.15 9.20
C GLY A 266 -0.91 -1.30 7.81
N PHE A 267 -0.14 -1.05 6.74
CA PHE A 267 -0.57 -1.26 5.36
C PHE A 267 -0.79 -2.74 5.05
N THR A 268 0.19 -3.58 5.38
CA THR A 268 0.12 -5.04 5.17
C THR A 268 -1.07 -5.67 5.87
N LEU A 269 -1.36 -5.29 7.13
CA LEU A 269 -2.56 -5.76 7.84
C LEU A 269 -3.85 -5.37 7.13
N ARG A 270 -3.94 -4.18 6.56
CA ARG A 270 -5.14 -3.73 5.84
C ARG A 270 -5.32 -4.46 4.53
N VAL A 271 -4.23 -4.76 3.83
CA VAL A 271 -4.26 -5.58 2.62
C VAL A 271 -4.69 -7.01 2.93
N ALA A 272 -4.20 -7.60 4.05
CA ALA A 272 -4.69 -8.89 4.53
C ALA A 272 -6.18 -8.86 4.87
N ALA A 273 -6.66 -7.80 5.55
CA ALA A 273 -8.08 -7.61 5.86
C ALA A 273 -8.95 -7.48 4.61
N TYR A 274 -8.45 -6.82 3.55
CA TYR A 274 -9.13 -6.77 2.27
C TYR A 274 -9.35 -8.19 1.70
N ASN A 275 -8.32 -9.03 1.71
CA ASN A 275 -8.47 -10.43 1.28
C ASN A 275 -9.53 -11.16 2.12
N LEU A 276 -9.48 -11.05 3.45
CA LEU A 276 -10.43 -11.70 4.34
C LEU A 276 -11.89 -11.29 4.06
N ILE A 277 -12.15 -10.06 3.68
CA ILE A 277 -13.51 -9.60 3.33
C ILE A 277 -14.00 -10.19 2.00
N ARG A 278 -13.09 -10.48 1.08
CA ARG A 278 -13.43 -11.12 -0.22
C ARG A 278 -13.67 -12.61 -0.09
N LEU A 279 -12.92 -13.29 0.78
CA LEU A 279 -12.93 -14.75 0.90
C LEU A 279 -14.32 -15.37 1.11
N PRO A 280 -15.22 -14.86 1.96
CA PRO A 280 -16.55 -15.46 2.15
C PRO A 280 -17.34 -15.60 0.84
N LYS A 281 -17.28 -14.59 -0.02
CA LYS A 281 -17.96 -14.62 -1.32
C LYS A 281 -17.30 -15.61 -2.30
N LEU A 282 -15.98 -15.70 -2.28
CA LEU A 282 -15.23 -16.60 -3.16
C LEU A 282 -15.37 -18.06 -2.73
N LEU A 283 -15.43 -18.33 -1.44
CA LEU A 283 -15.59 -19.67 -0.87
C LEU A 283 -17.06 -20.17 -0.93
N ALA A 284 -18.02 -19.27 -0.99
CA ALA A 284 -19.44 -19.61 -1.14
C ALA A 284 -19.88 -19.76 -2.60
N ALA A 285 -19.08 -19.33 -3.58
CA ALA A 285 -19.39 -19.50 -4.99
C ALA A 285 -19.31 -20.99 -5.36
N PRO A 286 -20.32 -21.57 -6.04
CA PRO A 286 -20.17 -22.92 -6.60
C PRO A 286 -19.01 -22.95 -7.59
N ALA A 287 -18.26 -24.04 -7.57
CA ALA A 287 -17.09 -24.29 -8.43
C ALA A 287 -17.48 -24.38 -9.91
#